data_175f17ecdc4042f33edb4c97bbb96420
#
_entry.id   175f17ecdc4042f33edb4c97bbb96420
#
_cell.length_a   1.000
_cell.length_b   1.000
_cell.length_c   1.000
_cell.angle_alpha   90.00
_cell.angle_beta   90.00
_cell.angle_gamma   90.00
#
_symmetry.space_group_name_H-M   'P 1'
#
loop_
_entity.id
_entity.type
_entity.pdbx_description
1 polymer ?
#
loop_
_entity_poly.entity_id
_entity_poly.type
_entity_poly.pdbx_seq_one_letter_code
_entity_poly.pdbx_strand_id
1 'polypeptide(L)'
;MADLTKPDDLKALVERVQPAVVVNAAALTNVDAAERDPALAHAVNEVAPGVIASAARRVGALMVHYSTDYVFDGASTTPYDETSMPNPINVYGASKLGGERRVAEGEGPHLIIRTSWVYSSTGAGFVASLLHDLGQKQALRIVSDQVGSPTWSRSLATATAKLIDRAMRDGEPVLSPQDSGVYHLGGSGEASRIEIANALIEAMDIRPAAITPVSAADFGAAAPRPAYSALANTRTAQRFGVFLDPWRVELRRMVVDAVR
;
A
#
# COMPACT_ATOMS: atom_id res chain seq x y z
N MET A 1 -6.81 21.75 -2.92
CA MET A 1 -6.89 20.29 -2.78
C MET A 1 -7.33 19.74 -4.12
N ALA A 2 -6.68 18.73 -4.68
CA ALA A 2 -7.08 18.10 -5.94
C ALA A 2 -8.15 17.03 -5.69
N ASP A 3 -9.15 16.96 -6.55
CA ASP A 3 -10.21 15.95 -6.54
C ASP A 3 -9.89 14.90 -7.60
N LEU A 4 -9.65 13.64 -7.18
CA LEU A 4 -9.28 12.56 -8.09
C LEU A 4 -10.41 12.15 -9.06
N THR A 5 -11.65 12.59 -8.81
CA THR A 5 -12.77 12.36 -9.73
C THR A 5 -12.84 13.37 -10.88
N LYS A 6 -11.92 14.35 -10.93
CA LYS A 6 -11.87 15.43 -11.93
C LYS A 6 -10.59 15.37 -12.77
N PRO A 7 -10.55 14.55 -13.83
CA PRO A 7 -9.36 14.33 -14.65
C PRO A 7 -8.73 15.61 -15.20
N ASP A 8 -9.54 16.57 -15.66
CA ASP A 8 -9.03 17.81 -16.25
C ASP A 8 -8.33 18.70 -15.20
N ASP A 9 -8.85 18.75 -13.96
CA ASP A 9 -8.24 19.50 -12.87
C ASP A 9 -6.89 18.88 -12.47
N LEU A 10 -6.78 17.53 -12.47
CA LEU A 10 -5.54 16.83 -12.18
C LEU A 10 -4.46 17.13 -13.24
N LYS A 11 -4.83 17.05 -14.50
CA LYS A 11 -3.95 17.38 -15.62
C LYS A 11 -3.47 18.84 -15.52
N ALA A 12 -4.39 19.79 -15.37
CA ALA A 12 -4.08 21.22 -15.26
C ALA A 12 -3.19 21.52 -14.06
N LEU A 13 -3.39 20.81 -12.93
CA LEU A 13 -2.55 20.96 -11.73
C LEU A 13 -1.10 20.57 -12.00
N VAL A 14 -0.86 19.38 -12.58
CA VAL A 14 0.49 18.90 -12.86
C VAL A 14 1.19 19.81 -13.89
N GLU A 15 0.49 20.19 -14.96
CA GLU A 15 1.01 21.07 -16.00
C GLU A 15 1.34 22.48 -15.48
N ARG A 16 0.57 23.00 -14.53
CA ARG A 16 0.84 24.30 -13.90
C ARG A 16 2.01 24.27 -12.93
N VAL A 17 2.14 23.18 -12.12
CA VAL A 17 3.17 23.07 -11.08
C VAL A 17 4.52 22.73 -11.68
N GLN A 18 4.57 22.01 -12.81
CA GLN A 18 5.81 21.53 -13.47
C GLN A 18 6.75 20.82 -12.49
N PRO A 19 6.27 19.80 -11.73
CA PRO A 19 7.10 19.16 -10.72
C PRO A 19 8.14 18.24 -11.35
N ALA A 20 9.29 18.03 -10.70
CA ALA A 20 10.26 17.01 -11.07
C ALA A 20 9.77 15.58 -10.69
N VAL A 21 8.93 15.47 -9.65
CA VAL A 21 8.38 14.19 -9.17
C VAL A 21 6.91 14.36 -8.81
N VAL A 22 6.08 13.42 -9.23
CA VAL A 22 4.68 13.30 -8.79
C VAL A 22 4.52 12.02 -7.96
N VAL A 23 4.15 12.16 -6.69
CA VAL A 23 3.86 11.01 -5.82
C VAL A 23 2.35 10.90 -5.63
N ASN A 24 1.74 9.88 -6.24
CA ASN A 24 0.32 9.58 -6.04
C ASN A 24 0.14 8.57 -4.90
N ALA A 25 -0.09 9.08 -3.69
CA ALA A 25 -0.43 8.31 -2.50
C ALA A 25 -1.94 8.30 -2.19
N ALA A 26 -2.74 8.93 -3.04
CA ALA A 26 -4.19 9.02 -2.85
C ALA A 26 -4.90 7.86 -3.56
N ALA A 27 -5.91 7.28 -2.91
CA ALA A 27 -6.73 6.19 -3.45
C ALA A 27 -8.04 6.04 -2.65
N LEU A 28 -9.02 5.39 -3.23
CA LEU A 28 -10.13 4.79 -2.50
C LEU A 28 -9.67 3.46 -1.90
N THR A 29 -9.25 3.46 -0.64
CA THR A 29 -8.61 2.30 0.03
C THR A 29 -9.57 1.45 0.84
N ASN A 30 -10.79 1.91 1.08
CA ASN A 30 -11.81 1.12 1.77
C ASN A 30 -12.35 0.05 0.82
N VAL A 31 -11.94 -1.21 1.05
CA VAL A 31 -12.24 -2.37 0.20
C VAL A 31 -13.75 -2.60 0.08
N ASP A 32 -14.48 -2.50 1.21
CA ASP A 32 -15.95 -2.69 1.22
C ASP A 32 -16.68 -1.51 0.56
N ALA A 33 -16.13 -0.30 0.62
CA ALA A 33 -16.68 0.85 -0.12
C ALA A 33 -16.47 0.70 -1.63
N ALA A 34 -15.33 0.15 -2.06
CA ALA A 34 -15.07 -0.12 -3.47
C ALA A 34 -16.05 -1.15 -4.05
N GLU A 35 -16.41 -2.20 -3.27
CA GLU A 35 -17.46 -3.14 -3.70
C GLU A 35 -18.84 -2.48 -3.83
N ARG A 36 -19.17 -1.53 -2.97
CA ARG A 36 -20.46 -0.82 -3.03
C ARG A 36 -20.52 0.20 -4.17
N ASP A 37 -19.40 0.81 -4.53
CA ASP A 37 -19.31 1.79 -5.62
C ASP A 37 -18.10 1.51 -6.53
N PRO A 38 -18.23 0.52 -7.43
CA PRO A 38 -17.16 0.19 -8.37
C PRO A 38 -16.83 1.35 -9.32
N ALA A 39 -17.79 2.19 -9.67
CA ALA A 39 -17.58 3.31 -10.59
C ALA A 39 -16.63 4.34 -9.95
N LEU A 40 -16.85 4.70 -8.69
CA LEU A 40 -15.97 5.58 -7.93
C LEU A 40 -14.58 4.94 -7.75
N ALA A 41 -14.52 3.63 -7.44
CA ALA A 41 -13.26 2.92 -7.29
C ALA A 41 -12.41 2.98 -8.57
N HIS A 42 -12.99 2.72 -9.73
CA HIS A 42 -12.31 2.83 -11.02
C HIS A 42 -11.96 4.29 -11.37
N ALA A 43 -12.82 5.25 -11.12
CA ALA A 43 -12.51 6.66 -11.37
C ALA A 43 -11.27 7.12 -10.58
N VAL A 44 -11.21 6.78 -9.28
CA VAL A 44 -10.14 7.24 -8.37
C VAL A 44 -8.88 6.39 -8.51
N ASN A 45 -9.00 5.06 -8.60
CA ASN A 45 -7.86 4.14 -8.51
C ASN A 45 -7.27 3.75 -9.87
N GLU A 46 -8.03 3.93 -10.98
CA GLU A 46 -7.60 3.57 -12.33
C GLU A 46 -7.46 4.80 -13.24
N VAL A 47 -8.55 5.58 -13.42
CA VAL A 47 -8.55 6.69 -14.38
C VAL A 47 -7.63 7.82 -13.93
N ALA A 48 -7.75 8.26 -12.68
CA ALA A 48 -6.96 9.37 -12.14
C ALA A 48 -5.43 9.11 -12.21
N PRO A 49 -4.88 7.94 -11.80
CA PRO A 49 -3.47 7.63 -11.96
C PRO A 49 -2.97 7.71 -13.40
N GLY A 50 -3.77 7.25 -14.38
CA GLY A 50 -3.44 7.35 -15.81
C GLY A 50 -3.35 8.79 -16.30
N VAL A 51 -4.29 9.64 -15.90
CA VAL A 51 -4.28 11.07 -16.23
C VAL A 51 -3.06 11.76 -15.62
N ILE A 52 -2.75 11.47 -14.35
CA ILE A 52 -1.58 12.03 -13.66
C ILE A 52 -0.28 11.56 -14.34
N ALA A 53 -0.16 10.27 -14.70
CA ALA A 53 1.02 9.73 -15.37
C ALA A 53 1.24 10.38 -16.75
N SER A 54 0.16 10.53 -17.54
CA SER A 54 0.23 11.23 -18.83
C SER A 54 0.63 12.70 -18.68
N ALA A 55 0.14 13.38 -17.67
CA ALA A 55 0.54 14.76 -17.37
C ALA A 55 1.99 14.86 -16.88
N ALA A 56 2.42 13.93 -16.00
CA ALA A 56 3.78 13.83 -15.50
C ALA A 56 4.79 13.63 -16.67
N ARG A 57 4.49 12.73 -17.61
CA ARG A 57 5.32 12.54 -18.81
C ARG A 57 5.50 13.84 -19.61
N ARG A 58 4.40 14.62 -19.81
CA ARG A 58 4.48 15.87 -20.58
C ARG A 58 5.39 16.92 -19.98
N VAL A 59 5.56 16.89 -18.66
CA VAL A 59 6.44 17.83 -17.94
C VAL A 59 7.80 17.22 -17.58
N GLY A 60 8.08 15.99 -18.03
CA GLY A 60 9.34 15.29 -17.74
C GLY A 60 9.47 14.76 -16.32
N ALA A 61 8.38 14.68 -15.55
CA ALA A 61 8.40 14.28 -14.14
C ALA A 61 8.47 12.75 -13.96
N LEU A 62 9.17 12.31 -12.90
CA LEU A 62 9.07 10.95 -12.39
C LEU A 62 7.69 10.73 -11.75
N MET A 63 6.96 9.69 -12.19
CA MET A 63 5.70 9.24 -11.55
C MET A 63 5.97 8.15 -10.53
N VAL A 64 5.60 8.36 -9.26
CA VAL A 64 5.57 7.33 -8.21
C VAL A 64 4.12 7.04 -7.85
N HIS A 65 3.68 5.80 -8.05
CA HIS A 65 2.30 5.38 -7.78
C HIS A 65 2.24 4.25 -6.78
N TYR A 66 1.52 4.42 -5.68
CA TYR A 66 1.28 3.33 -4.74
C TYR A 66 0.16 2.41 -5.22
N SER A 67 0.47 1.12 -5.28
CA SER A 67 -0.46 0.02 -5.52
C SER A 67 -0.59 -0.86 -4.28
N THR A 68 -1.10 -2.08 -4.42
CA THR A 68 -1.53 -2.94 -3.32
C THR A 68 -1.17 -4.40 -3.58
N ASP A 69 -1.01 -5.16 -2.50
CA ASP A 69 -0.98 -6.62 -2.48
C ASP A 69 -2.32 -7.27 -2.91
N TYR A 70 -3.44 -6.54 -2.86
CA TYR A 70 -4.76 -7.01 -3.28
C TYR A 70 -4.92 -7.17 -4.80
N VAL A 71 -3.87 -6.90 -5.57
CA VAL A 71 -3.81 -7.33 -6.99
C VAL A 71 -3.68 -8.84 -7.14
N PHE A 72 -3.34 -9.57 -6.07
CA PHE A 72 -3.20 -11.03 -6.06
C PHE A 72 -4.43 -11.72 -5.48
N ASP A 73 -4.65 -12.99 -5.87
CA ASP A 73 -5.82 -13.79 -5.48
C ASP A 73 -5.73 -14.41 -4.09
N GLY A 74 -4.53 -14.50 -3.54
CA GLY A 74 -4.31 -15.12 -2.23
C GLY A 74 -4.14 -16.64 -2.26
N ALA A 75 -3.95 -17.25 -3.42
CA ALA A 75 -3.80 -18.70 -3.57
C ALA A 75 -2.35 -19.20 -3.35
N SER A 76 -1.37 -18.29 -3.26
CA SER A 76 0.02 -18.67 -3.00
C SER A 76 0.23 -19.12 -1.55
N THR A 77 1.29 -19.90 -1.34
CA THR A 77 1.80 -20.29 -0.02
C THR A 77 3.19 -19.69 0.28
N THR A 78 3.69 -18.87 -0.64
CA THR A 78 4.97 -18.15 -0.52
C THR A 78 4.78 -16.70 -0.94
N PRO A 79 5.61 -15.76 -0.48
CA PRO A 79 5.48 -14.35 -0.84
C PRO A 79 5.46 -14.13 -2.35
N TYR A 80 4.49 -13.33 -2.81
CA TYR A 80 4.38 -12.92 -4.22
C TYR A 80 5.54 -12.01 -4.59
N ASP A 81 6.17 -12.28 -5.71
CA ASP A 81 7.15 -11.39 -6.35
C ASP A 81 6.52 -10.56 -7.49
N GLU A 82 7.29 -9.67 -8.08
CA GLU A 82 6.81 -8.78 -9.14
C GLU A 82 6.52 -9.50 -10.46
N THR A 83 6.95 -10.77 -10.61
CA THR A 83 6.68 -11.64 -11.78
C THR A 83 5.41 -12.46 -11.60
N SER A 84 4.90 -12.56 -10.38
CA SER A 84 3.67 -13.27 -10.05
C SER A 84 2.49 -12.63 -10.78
N MET A 85 1.66 -13.48 -11.44
CA MET A 85 0.52 -13.02 -12.23
C MET A 85 -0.57 -12.40 -11.33
N PRO A 86 -0.94 -11.12 -11.52
CA PRO A 86 -2.04 -10.52 -10.79
C PRO A 86 -3.38 -11.14 -11.17
N ASN A 87 -4.20 -11.44 -10.16
CA ASN A 87 -5.56 -11.98 -10.30
C ASN A 87 -6.44 -11.48 -9.15
N PRO A 88 -6.83 -10.19 -9.14
CA PRO A 88 -7.57 -9.60 -8.02
C PRO A 88 -8.95 -10.23 -7.84
N ILE A 89 -9.34 -10.48 -6.59
CA ILE A 89 -10.62 -11.11 -6.23
C ILE A 89 -11.67 -10.11 -5.72
N ASN A 90 -11.36 -8.81 -5.71
CA ASN A 90 -12.27 -7.75 -5.29
C ASN A 90 -12.10 -6.49 -6.17
N VAL A 91 -13.10 -5.61 -6.12
CA VAL A 91 -13.13 -4.37 -6.92
C VAL A 91 -11.96 -3.45 -6.57
N TYR A 92 -11.57 -3.35 -5.29
CA TYR A 92 -10.41 -2.55 -4.89
C TYR A 92 -9.15 -3.01 -5.60
N GLY A 93 -8.81 -4.29 -5.51
CA GLY A 93 -7.63 -4.87 -6.19
C GLY A 93 -7.68 -4.69 -7.70
N ALA A 94 -8.86 -4.94 -8.32
CA ALA A 94 -9.06 -4.77 -9.76
C ALA A 94 -8.86 -3.32 -10.21
N SER A 95 -9.43 -2.34 -9.49
CA SER A 95 -9.26 -0.92 -9.78
C SER A 95 -7.81 -0.44 -9.61
N LYS A 96 -7.10 -0.94 -8.58
CA LYS A 96 -5.67 -0.64 -8.38
C LYS A 96 -4.80 -1.23 -9.48
N LEU A 97 -5.07 -2.48 -9.91
CA LEU A 97 -4.38 -3.10 -11.04
C LEU A 97 -4.64 -2.34 -12.36
N GLY A 98 -5.88 -1.86 -12.56
CA GLY A 98 -6.21 -0.95 -13.65
C GLY A 98 -5.32 0.30 -13.63
N GLY A 99 -5.13 0.90 -12.47
CA GLY A 99 -4.24 2.06 -12.25
C GLY A 99 -2.78 1.76 -12.59
N GLU A 100 -2.25 0.60 -12.21
CA GLU A 100 -0.89 0.17 -12.60
C GLU A 100 -0.73 0.16 -14.12
N ARG A 101 -1.69 -0.45 -14.84
CA ARG A 101 -1.70 -0.52 -16.30
C ARG A 101 -1.74 0.86 -16.94
N ARG A 102 -2.63 1.74 -16.46
CA ARG A 102 -2.75 3.12 -16.96
C ARG A 102 -1.49 3.95 -16.73
N VAL A 103 -0.79 3.75 -15.59
CA VAL A 103 0.50 4.40 -15.33
C VAL A 103 1.57 3.91 -16.29
N ALA A 104 1.66 2.60 -16.52
CA ALA A 104 2.61 2.02 -17.46
C ALA A 104 2.34 2.46 -18.92
N GLU A 105 1.08 2.50 -19.35
CA GLU A 105 0.66 3.02 -20.67
C GLU A 105 1.04 4.50 -20.89
N GLY A 106 1.27 5.26 -19.82
CA GLY A 106 1.73 6.64 -19.87
C GLY A 106 3.14 6.80 -20.45
N GLU A 107 3.94 5.72 -20.55
CA GLU A 107 5.29 5.65 -21.15
C GLU A 107 6.31 6.67 -20.61
N GLY A 108 6.03 7.35 -19.51
CA GLY A 108 6.97 8.19 -18.78
C GLY A 108 7.80 7.41 -17.77
N PRO A 109 8.87 8.00 -17.18
CA PRO A 109 9.59 7.39 -16.08
C PRO A 109 8.66 7.18 -14.89
N HIS A 110 8.55 5.93 -14.38
CA HIS A 110 7.63 5.62 -13.31
C HIS A 110 8.11 4.50 -12.39
N LEU A 111 7.69 4.59 -11.12
CA LEU A 111 7.81 3.55 -10.11
C LEU A 111 6.40 3.22 -9.59
N ILE A 112 5.92 2.00 -9.84
CA ILE A 112 4.67 1.49 -9.26
C ILE A 112 5.05 0.67 -8.04
N ILE A 113 4.66 1.13 -6.86
CA ILE A 113 5.05 0.52 -5.59
C ILE A 113 3.87 -0.28 -5.05
N ARG A 114 3.89 -1.61 -5.18
CA ARG A 114 2.96 -2.47 -4.45
C ARG A 114 3.40 -2.57 -3.00
N THR A 115 2.51 -2.25 -2.11
CA THR A 115 2.70 -2.35 -0.66
C THR A 115 1.56 -3.15 -0.02
N SER A 116 1.71 -3.56 1.22
CA SER A 116 0.77 -4.45 1.90
C SER A 116 0.49 -3.96 3.31
N TRP A 117 -0.77 -4.02 3.75
CA TRP A 117 -1.21 -3.81 5.12
C TRP A 117 -0.57 -2.60 5.81
N VAL A 118 -0.62 -1.46 5.11
CA VAL A 118 -0.03 -0.20 5.61
C VAL A 118 -0.75 0.23 6.89
N TYR A 119 0.04 0.52 7.93
CA TYR A 119 -0.47 0.97 9.22
C TYR A 119 0.24 2.21 9.75
N SER A 120 -0.44 2.91 10.64
CA SER A 120 0.11 3.99 11.48
C SER A 120 -0.50 3.90 12.89
N SER A 121 0.01 4.70 13.81
CA SER A 121 -0.57 4.85 15.17
C SER A 121 -1.85 5.68 15.18
N THR A 122 -2.12 6.43 14.10
CA THR A 122 -3.26 7.36 13.99
C THR A 122 -4.01 7.15 12.68
N GLY A 123 -5.19 7.75 12.55
CA GLY A 123 -6.02 7.66 11.36
C GLY A 123 -6.91 6.42 11.33
N ALA A 124 -7.19 5.92 10.11
CA ALA A 124 -8.01 4.73 9.90
C ALA A 124 -7.12 3.50 9.60
N GLY A 125 -7.60 2.30 9.94
CA GLY A 125 -6.94 1.05 9.63
C GLY A 125 -6.87 0.09 10.80
N PHE A 126 -6.48 -1.16 10.54
CA PHE A 126 -6.53 -2.25 11.53
C PHE A 126 -5.73 -1.94 12.79
N VAL A 127 -4.47 -1.48 12.68
CA VAL A 127 -3.62 -1.20 13.86
C VAL A 127 -4.13 0.00 14.64
N ALA A 128 -4.58 1.07 13.98
CA ALA A 128 -5.14 2.23 14.67
C ALA A 128 -6.44 1.90 15.43
N SER A 129 -7.35 1.12 14.81
CA SER A 129 -8.55 0.61 15.47
C SER A 129 -8.19 -0.30 16.65
N LEU A 130 -7.24 -1.20 16.46
CA LEU A 130 -6.77 -2.12 17.49
C LEU A 130 -6.17 -1.37 18.69
N LEU A 131 -5.35 -0.34 18.47
CA LEU A 131 -4.82 0.53 19.54
C LEU A 131 -5.94 1.19 20.35
N HIS A 132 -6.96 1.70 19.65
CA HIS A 132 -8.12 2.31 20.30
C HIS A 132 -8.87 1.28 21.17
N ASP A 133 -9.20 0.12 20.61
CA ASP A 133 -10.00 -0.91 21.26
C ASP A 133 -9.27 -1.55 22.44
N LEU A 134 -7.96 -1.77 22.32
CA LEU A 134 -7.10 -2.24 23.41
C LEU A 134 -7.09 -1.24 24.58
N GLY A 135 -7.06 0.06 24.28
CA GLY A 135 -7.16 1.12 25.29
C GLY A 135 -8.49 1.09 26.06
N GLN A 136 -9.57 0.65 25.42
CA GLN A 136 -10.90 0.50 26.03
C GLN A 136 -11.07 -0.83 26.79
N LYS A 137 -10.09 -1.72 26.78
CA LYS A 137 -10.13 -3.06 27.41
C LYS A 137 -11.32 -3.91 26.94
N GLN A 138 -11.72 -3.77 25.68
CA GLN A 138 -12.81 -4.55 25.09
C GLN A 138 -12.35 -5.96 24.70
N ALA A 139 -13.30 -6.89 24.65
CA ALA A 139 -13.08 -8.19 24.00
C ALA A 139 -13.01 -8.00 22.48
N LEU A 140 -11.99 -8.58 21.84
CA LEU A 140 -11.70 -8.38 20.42
C LEU A 140 -11.91 -9.67 19.63
N ARG A 141 -12.59 -9.57 18.49
CA ARG A 141 -12.65 -10.61 17.46
C ARG A 141 -11.67 -10.26 16.35
N ILE A 142 -10.68 -11.12 16.11
CA ILE A 142 -9.60 -10.83 15.15
C ILE A 142 -9.51 -11.98 14.13
N VAL A 143 -9.51 -11.62 12.85
CA VAL A 143 -9.32 -12.56 11.75
C VAL A 143 -7.95 -13.23 11.88
N SER A 144 -7.91 -14.57 11.79
CA SER A 144 -6.70 -15.36 12.01
C SER A 144 -6.18 -16.10 10.77
N ASP A 145 -6.99 -16.19 9.72
CA ASP A 145 -6.74 -16.94 8.48
C ASP A 145 -6.38 -16.06 7.28
N GLN A 146 -5.93 -14.82 7.55
CA GLN A 146 -5.34 -13.94 6.54
C GLN A 146 -3.89 -13.63 6.91
N VAL A 147 -3.00 -13.66 5.92
CA VAL A 147 -1.57 -13.38 6.05
C VAL A 147 -1.14 -12.33 5.03
N GLY A 148 -0.35 -11.35 5.46
CA GLY A 148 0.20 -10.28 4.61
C GLY A 148 1.51 -9.74 5.15
N SER A 149 2.03 -8.66 4.56
CA SER A 149 3.24 -7.97 4.99
C SER A 149 2.89 -6.66 5.70
N PRO A 150 2.86 -6.62 7.05
CA PRO A 150 2.56 -5.39 7.78
C PRO A 150 3.62 -4.33 7.51
N THR A 151 3.19 -3.13 7.11
CA THR A 151 4.07 -2.06 6.65
C THR A 151 3.79 -0.76 7.38
N TRP A 152 4.76 -0.25 8.13
CA TRP A 152 4.63 1.04 8.80
C TRP A 152 4.72 2.18 7.80
N SER A 153 3.73 3.06 7.77
CA SER A 153 3.61 4.15 6.81
C SER A 153 4.82 5.11 6.81
N ARG A 154 5.42 5.39 7.98
CA ARG A 154 6.62 6.22 8.09
C ARG A 154 7.83 5.58 7.41
N SER A 155 8.05 4.28 7.66
CA SER A 155 9.17 3.55 7.03
C SER A 155 8.95 3.42 5.53
N LEU A 156 7.71 3.17 5.09
CA LEU A 156 7.35 3.16 3.68
C LEU A 156 7.66 4.52 3.03
N ALA A 157 7.26 5.63 3.64
CA ALA A 157 7.53 6.97 3.12
C ALA A 157 9.02 7.27 3.05
N THR A 158 9.79 6.90 4.10
CA THR A 158 11.25 7.06 4.13
C THR A 158 11.93 6.23 3.04
N ALA A 159 11.50 4.98 2.85
CA ALA A 159 12.05 4.12 1.81
C ALA A 159 11.68 4.63 0.40
N THR A 160 10.46 5.13 0.21
CA THR A 160 10.05 5.78 -1.04
C THR A 160 10.90 7.01 -1.36
N ALA A 161 11.20 7.85 -0.37
CA ALA A 161 12.11 8.97 -0.57
C ALA A 161 13.50 8.52 -1.05
N LYS A 162 14.04 7.42 -0.49
CA LYS A 162 15.30 6.82 -0.97
C LYS A 162 15.19 6.27 -2.39
N LEU A 163 14.04 5.67 -2.77
CA LEU A 163 13.80 5.23 -4.16
C LEU A 163 13.81 6.42 -5.11
N ILE A 164 13.14 7.52 -4.76
CA ILE A 164 13.13 8.76 -5.54
C ILE A 164 14.55 9.30 -5.70
N ASP A 165 15.33 9.38 -4.61
CA ASP A 165 16.72 9.84 -4.64
C ASP A 165 17.59 9.00 -5.59
N ARG A 166 17.38 7.67 -5.65
CA ARG A 166 18.07 6.77 -6.58
C ARG A 166 17.59 6.87 -8.03
N ALA A 167 16.35 7.30 -8.22
CA ALA A 167 15.70 7.46 -9.52
C ALA A 167 15.91 8.85 -10.14
N MET A 168 16.46 9.80 -9.40
CA MET A 168 16.65 11.20 -9.79
C MET A 168 18.13 11.59 -9.73
N ARG A 169 18.56 12.50 -10.62
CA ARG A 169 19.87 13.18 -10.57
C ARG A 169 19.71 14.58 -11.14
N ASP A 170 20.20 15.57 -10.39
CA ASP A 170 20.16 16.98 -10.78
C ASP A 170 18.76 17.49 -11.18
N GLY A 171 17.72 16.93 -10.52
CA GLY A 171 16.32 17.28 -10.77
C GLY A 171 15.66 16.51 -11.91
N GLU A 172 16.39 15.64 -12.61
CA GLU A 172 15.88 14.86 -13.76
C GLU A 172 15.79 13.37 -13.42
N PRO A 173 14.78 12.65 -13.95
CA PRO A 173 14.70 11.21 -13.84
C PRO A 173 15.87 10.52 -14.59
N VAL A 174 16.56 9.60 -13.90
CA VAL A 174 17.65 8.79 -14.47
C VAL A 174 17.27 7.32 -14.63
N LEU A 175 16.00 6.99 -14.47
CA LEU A 175 15.50 5.63 -14.70
C LEU A 175 15.56 5.29 -16.19
N SER A 176 16.20 4.16 -16.50
CA SER A 176 16.08 3.60 -17.84
C SER A 176 14.66 3.05 -18.06
N PRO A 177 14.20 2.87 -19.31
CA PRO A 177 12.92 2.23 -19.59
C PRO A 177 12.76 0.85 -18.92
N GLN A 178 13.87 0.09 -18.75
CA GLN A 178 13.87 -1.21 -18.09
C GLN A 178 13.74 -1.11 -16.57
N ASP A 179 14.05 0.05 -16.00
CA ASP A 179 13.95 0.33 -14.56
C ASP A 179 12.61 0.96 -14.18
N SER A 180 11.86 1.47 -15.15
CA SER A 180 10.46 1.83 -14.94
C SER A 180 9.61 0.57 -14.77
N GLY A 181 8.66 0.57 -13.84
CA GLY A 181 7.77 -0.57 -13.64
C GLY A 181 7.38 -0.82 -12.20
N VAL A 182 7.00 -2.09 -11.94
CA VAL A 182 6.46 -2.54 -10.66
C VAL A 182 7.58 -2.98 -9.73
N TYR A 183 7.49 -2.54 -8.47
CA TYR A 183 8.36 -2.89 -7.36
C TYR A 183 7.54 -3.19 -6.11
N HIS A 184 7.93 -4.20 -5.35
CA HIS A 184 7.32 -4.49 -4.07
C HIS A 184 8.09 -3.76 -2.95
N LEU A 185 7.35 -3.12 -2.04
CA LEU A 185 7.92 -2.43 -0.88
C LEU A 185 6.96 -2.58 0.32
N GLY A 186 7.11 -3.66 1.04
CA GLY A 186 6.40 -3.99 2.26
C GLY A 186 7.35 -4.21 3.43
N GLY A 187 6.84 -4.23 4.65
CA GLY A 187 7.61 -4.65 5.82
C GLY A 187 8.19 -6.05 5.60
N SER A 188 9.44 -6.27 6.01
CA SER A 188 10.09 -7.57 5.82
C SER A 188 9.43 -8.63 6.70
N GLY A 189 9.15 -9.79 6.11
CA GLY A 189 8.43 -10.90 6.73
C GLY A 189 6.92 -10.84 6.48
N GLU A 190 6.23 -11.75 7.11
CA GLU A 190 4.78 -11.94 6.98
C GLU A 190 4.13 -12.09 8.36
N ALA A 191 2.86 -11.81 8.46
CA ALA A 191 2.07 -12.02 9.67
C ALA A 191 0.59 -12.17 9.36
N SER A 192 -0.11 -12.92 10.22
CA SER A 192 -1.55 -12.86 10.34
C SER A 192 -1.97 -11.64 11.16
N ARG A 193 -3.26 -11.26 11.07
CA ARG A 193 -3.78 -10.15 11.90
C ARG A 193 -3.71 -10.45 13.39
N ILE A 194 -3.88 -11.72 13.79
CA ILE A 194 -3.76 -12.13 15.19
C ILE A 194 -2.32 -12.01 15.70
N GLU A 195 -1.31 -12.30 14.86
CA GLU A 195 0.10 -12.12 15.22
C GLU A 195 0.46 -10.63 15.39
N ILE A 196 -0.09 -9.74 14.54
CA ILE A 196 0.08 -8.30 14.71
C ILE A 196 -0.54 -7.84 16.04
N ALA A 197 -1.75 -8.31 16.37
CA ALA A 197 -2.41 -7.97 17.62
C ALA A 197 -1.60 -8.43 18.85
N ASN A 198 -1.11 -9.66 18.84
CA ASN A 198 -0.27 -10.19 19.92
C ASN A 198 1.05 -9.40 20.07
N ALA A 199 1.70 -9.06 18.94
CA ALA A 199 2.92 -8.26 18.97
C ALA A 199 2.69 -6.83 19.47
N LEU A 200 1.53 -6.25 19.18
CA LEU A 200 1.15 -4.91 19.68
C LEU A 200 0.89 -4.94 21.19
N ILE A 201 0.18 -5.96 21.68
CA ILE A 201 -0.08 -6.19 23.12
C ILE A 201 1.24 -6.34 23.88
N GLU A 202 2.15 -7.16 23.35
CA GLU A 202 3.51 -7.34 23.91
C GLU A 202 4.27 -6.01 23.94
N ALA A 203 4.25 -5.26 22.83
CA ALA A 203 4.99 -4.01 22.72
C ALA A 203 4.47 -2.89 23.64
N MET A 204 3.19 -2.92 23.96
CA MET A 204 2.52 -1.94 24.84
C MET A 204 2.46 -2.38 26.33
N ASP A 205 2.86 -3.61 26.62
CA ASP A 205 2.74 -4.23 27.95
C ASP A 205 1.32 -4.13 28.56
N ILE A 206 0.30 -4.42 27.73
CA ILE A 206 -1.11 -4.34 28.14
C ILE A 206 -1.75 -5.72 28.18
N ARG A 207 -2.83 -5.85 28.96
CA ARG A 207 -3.64 -7.07 29.04
C ARG A 207 -5.06 -6.76 28.55
N PRO A 208 -5.45 -7.23 27.33
CA PRO A 208 -6.80 -7.10 26.84
C PRO A 208 -7.76 -7.98 27.66
N ALA A 209 -9.06 -7.68 27.61
CA ALA A 209 -10.08 -8.48 28.28
C ALA A 209 -10.16 -9.91 27.71
N ALA A 210 -10.17 -10.04 26.38
CA ALA A 210 -10.08 -11.30 25.65
C ALA A 210 -9.75 -11.05 24.17
N ILE A 211 -9.05 -11.98 23.51
CA ILE A 211 -8.91 -12.03 22.06
C ILE A 211 -9.49 -13.35 21.59
N THR A 212 -10.45 -13.27 20.66
CA THR A 212 -11.08 -14.43 20.04
C THR A 212 -10.67 -14.48 18.56
N PRO A 213 -9.86 -15.47 18.15
CA PRO A 213 -9.59 -15.70 16.74
C PRO A 213 -10.89 -16.09 16.01
N VAL A 214 -11.09 -15.51 14.82
CA VAL A 214 -12.23 -15.86 13.95
C VAL A 214 -11.75 -16.08 12.53
N SER A 215 -12.48 -16.85 11.74
CA SER A 215 -12.23 -16.94 10.30
C SER A 215 -12.66 -15.65 9.58
N ALA A 216 -12.12 -15.38 8.41
CA ALA A 216 -12.57 -14.29 7.55
C ALA A 216 -14.05 -14.46 7.18
N ALA A 217 -14.51 -15.71 6.98
CA ALA A 217 -15.91 -16.05 6.69
C ALA A 217 -16.83 -15.68 7.87
N ASP A 218 -16.44 -16.01 9.10
CA ASP A 218 -17.22 -15.71 10.31
C ASP A 218 -17.17 -14.22 10.68
N PHE A 219 -16.17 -13.51 10.20
CA PHE A 219 -16.07 -12.04 10.39
C PHE A 219 -17.10 -11.31 9.54
N GLY A 220 -17.47 -11.86 8.36
CA GLY A 220 -18.59 -11.40 7.54
C GLY A 220 -18.30 -10.06 6.81
N ALA A 221 -17.08 -9.83 6.36
CA ALA A 221 -16.75 -8.67 5.55
C ALA A 221 -17.46 -8.72 4.18
N ALA A 222 -17.88 -7.55 3.65
CA ALA A 222 -18.64 -7.48 2.40
C ALA A 222 -17.81 -7.88 1.18
N ALA A 223 -16.57 -7.41 1.10
CA ALA A 223 -15.65 -7.74 0.02
C ALA A 223 -14.82 -9.00 0.34
N PRO A 224 -14.56 -9.90 -0.62
CA PRO A 224 -13.59 -10.98 -0.44
C PRO A 224 -12.19 -10.41 -0.26
N ARG A 225 -11.37 -11.05 0.56
CA ARG A 225 -9.98 -10.66 0.81
C ARG A 225 -9.04 -11.84 0.57
N PRO A 226 -7.86 -11.62 -0.02
CA PRO A 226 -6.86 -12.68 -0.18
C PRO A 226 -6.53 -13.34 1.16
N ALA A 227 -6.50 -14.67 1.19
CA ALA A 227 -6.07 -15.41 2.38
C ALA A 227 -4.55 -15.22 2.62
N TYR A 228 -3.78 -15.12 1.54
CA TYR A 228 -2.35 -14.87 1.60
C TYR A 228 -1.96 -13.76 0.62
N SER A 229 -1.30 -12.70 1.10
CA SER A 229 -0.89 -11.57 0.24
C SER A 229 0.49 -10.99 0.61
N ALA A 230 1.32 -11.80 1.28
CA ALA A 230 2.68 -11.35 1.61
C ALA A 230 3.50 -11.08 0.35
N LEU A 231 4.35 -10.05 0.40
CA LEU A 231 5.16 -9.57 -0.72
C LEU A 231 6.64 -9.90 -0.52
N ALA A 232 7.29 -10.40 -1.57
CA ALA A 232 8.74 -10.49 -1.66
C ALA A 232 9.30 -9.13 -2.12
N ASN A 233 10.25 -8.56 -1.37
CA ASN A 233 10.85 -7.26 -1.66
C ASN A 233 12.21 -7.36 -2.37
N THR A 234 12.55 -8.53 -2.91
CA THR A 234 13.89 -8.85 -3.41
C THR A 234 14.32 -7.96 -4.57
N ARG A 235 13.44 -7.71 -5.53
CA ARG A 235 13.74 -6.86 -6.70
C ARG A 235 14.08 -5.43 -6.29
N THR A 236 13.30 -4.85 -5.37
CA THR A 236 13.55 -3.49 -4.86
C THR A 236 14.89 -3.40 -4.13
N ALA A 237 15.20 -4.39 -3.29
CA ALA A 237 16.47 -4.46 -2.58
C ALA A 237 17.66 -4.60 -3.54
N GLN A 238 17.57 -5.48 -4.54
CA GLN A 238 18.64 -5.72 -5.52
C GLN A 238 18.86 -4.51 -6.43
N ARG A 239 17.77 -3.88 -6.91
CA ARG A 239 17.87 -2.79 -7.90
C ARG A 239 18.29 -1.46 -7.26
N PHE A 240 17.76 -1.14 -6.08
CA PHE A 240 17.93 0.17 -5.45
C PHE A 240 18.67 0.12 -4.12
N GLY A 241 18.97 -1.05 -3.55
CA GLY A 241 19.52 -1.16 -2.21
C GLY A 241 18.58 -0.62 -1.13
N VAL A 242 17.25 -0.64 -1.38
CA VAL A 242 16.20 -0.14 -0.49
C VAL A 242 15.35 -1.30 0.00
N PHE A 243 15.18 -1.38 1.31
CA PHE A 243 14.36 -2.38 1.99
C PHE A 243 13.80 -1.80 3.29
N LEU A 244 12.79 -2.45 3.83
CA LEU A 244 12.20 -2.16 5.13
C LEU A 244 12.66 -3.19 6.16
N ASP A 245 12.78 -2.76 7.40
CA ASP A 245 13.14 -3.66 8.51
C ASP A 245 12.03 -4.71 8.75
N PRO A 246 12.31 -5.78 9.51
CA PRO A 246 11.31 -6.74 9.92
C PRO A 246 10.11 -6.05 10.57
N TRP A 247 8.89 -6.45 10.19
CA TRP A 247 7.66 -5.80 10.62
C TRP A 247 7.50 -5.68 12.15
N ARG A 248 8.03 -6.66 12.93
CA ARG A 248 8.01 -6.61 14.40
C ARG A 248 8.89 -5.48 14.96
N VAL A 249 10.01 -5.19 14.32
CA VAL A 249 10.89 -4.06 14.68
C VAL A 249 10.20 -2.76 14.40
N GLU A 250 9.57 -2.64 13.22
CA GLU A 250 8.83 -1.46 12.79
C GLU A 250 7.62 -1.20 13.69
N LEU A 251 6.88 -2.25 14.08
CA LEU A 251 5.75 -2.13 14.99
C LEU A 251 6.16 -1.58 16.36
N ARG A 252 7.26 -2.09 16.93
CA ARG A 252 7.80 -1.59 18.21
C ARG A 252 8.23 -0.12 18.10
N ARG A 253 8.89 0.27 17.00
CA ARG A 253 9.25 1.68 16.75
C ARG A 253 8.01 2.57 16.68
N MET A 254 6.97 2.13 15.98
CA MET A 254 5.70 2.86 15.88
C MET A 254 5.07 3.06 17.27
N VAL A 255 5.06 2.04 18.13
CA VAL A 255 4.54 2.16 19.52
C VAL A 255 5.33 3.19 20.31
N VAL A 256 6.67 3.15 20.25
CA VAL A 256 7.54 4.14 20.94
C VAL A 256 7.26 5.57 20.44
N ASP A 257 7.06 5.75 19.14
CA ASP A 257 6.76 7.05 18.55
C ASP A 257 5.37 7.58 18.93
N ALA A 258 4.39 6.68 19.13
CA ALA A 258 3.03 7.06 19.48
C ALA A 258 2.88 7.55 20.94
N VAL A 259 3.85 7.22 21.79
CA VAL A 259 3.87 7.59 23.24
C VAL A 259 4.63 8.89 23.49
N ARG A 260 5.39 9.37 22.50
CA ARG A 260 6.10 10.66 22.53
C ARG A 260 5.22 11.82 22.08
#